data_b7cbace6f46e9d99ad55f207b72935c1
#
_entry.id   b7cbace6f46e9d99ad55f207b72935c1
#
_cell.length_a   1.000
_cell.length_b   1.000
_cell.length_c   1.000
_cell.angle_alpha   90.00
_cell.angle_beta   90.00
_cell.angle_gamma   90.00
#
_symmetry.space_group_name_H-M   'P 1'
#
loop_
_entity.id
_entity.type
_entity.pdbx_description
1 polymer ?
#
loop_
_entity_poly.entity_id
_entity_poly.type
_entity_poly.pdbx_seq_one_letter_code
_entity_poly.pdbx_strand_id
1 'polypeptide(L)'
;LKQVTLISISIFLFGLFFFRDNNSNADTQVVLRINGMLNSQLQLNLENEFRNLSGVEYCNSSLSTKTIILNIDEESIGEKELQKTLDKWGCSIINLDFTKLY
;
A
#
# COMPACT_ATOMS: atom_id res chain seq x y z
N LEU A 1 16.83 -2.04 -38.94
CA LEU A 1 15.87 -3.11 -38.60
C LEU A 1 16.09 -3.65 -37.22
N LYS A 2 17.35 -3.95 -36.88
CA LYS A 2 17.65 -4.44 -35.53
C LYS A 2 17.30 -3.44 -34.43
N GLN A 3 17.55 -2.17 -34.71
CA GLN A 3 17.21 -1.10 -33.76
C GLN A 3 15.71 -1.00 -33.53
N VAL A 4 14.94 -1.13 -34.58
CA VAL A 4 13.48 -1.09 -34.49
C VAL A 4 12.97 -2.24 -33.63
N THR A 5 13.56 -3.44 -33.85
CA THR A 5 13.17 -4.61 -33.07
C THR A 5 13.47 -4.44 -31.59
N LEU A 6 14.63 -3.89 -31.25
CA LEU A 6 15.00 -3.65 -29.86
C LEU A 6 14.08 -2.65 -29.19
N ILE A 7 13.73 -1.59 -29.89
CA ILE A 7 12.81 -0.59 -29.37
C ILE A 7 11.44 -1.21 -29.11
N SER A 8 10.97 -2.04 -30.02
CA SER A 8 9.69 -2.74 -29.86
C SER A 8 9.69 -3.63 -28.63
N ILE A 9 10.78 -4.36 -28.41
CA ILE A 9 10.90 -5.22 -27.23
C ILE A 9 10.89 -4.40 -25.95
N SER A 10 11.58 -3.28 -25.95
CA SER A 10 11.60 -2.38 -24.78
C SER A 10 10.21 -1.88 -24.44
N ILE A 11 9.48 -1.44 -25.44
CA ILE A 11 8.12 -0.94 -25.27
C ILE A 11 7.21 -2.06 -24.75
N PHE A 12 7.38 -3.24 -25.26
CA PHE A 12 6.60 -4.39 -24.83
C PHE A 12 6.86 -4.74 -23.36
N LEU A 13 8.11 -4.73 -22.94
CA LEU A 13 8.46 -4.97 -21.55
C LEU A 13 7.88 -3.89 -20.62
N PHE A 14 7.91 -2.67 -21.07
CA PHE A 14 7.32 -1.56 -20.32
C PHE A 14 5.81 -1.75 -20.17
N GLY A 15 5.18 -2.19 -21.24
CA GLY A 15 3.74 -2.46 -21.21
C GLY A 15 3.38 -3.55 -20.23
N LEU A 16 4.22 -4.55 -20.06
CA LEU A 16 3.98 -5.60 -19.07
C LEU A 16 3.96 -5.07 -17.65
N PHE A 17 4.83 -4.12 -17.35
CA PHE A 17 4.81 -3.46 -16.04
C PHE A 17 3.50 -2.74 -15.80
N PHE A 18 3.02 -2.01 -16.79
CA PHE A 18 1.75 -1.30 -16.68
C PHE A 18 0.58 -2.26 -16.50
N PHE A 19 0.60 -3.38 -17.20
CA PHE A 19 -0.44 -4.39 -17.05
C PHE A 19 -0.45 -4.97 -15.64
N ARG A 20 0.70 -5.14 -15.04
CA ARG A 20 0.75 -5.60 -13.65
C ARG A 20 0.12 -4.61 -12.71
N ASP A 21 0.38 -3.32 -12.92
CA ASP A 21 -0.24 -2.27 -12.13
C ASP A 21 -1.75 -2.22 -12.37
N ASN A 22 -2.17 -2.42 -13.61
CA ASN A 22 -3.58 -2.43 -13.95
C ASN A 22 -4.31 -3.66 -13.41
N ASN A 23 -3.57 -4.73 -13.16
CA ASN A 23 -4.14 -5.92 -12.54
C ASN A 23 -4.26 -5.79 -11.03
N SER A 24 -3.77 -4.72 -10.50
CA SER A 24 -3.97 -4.39 -9.11
C SER A 24 -5.45 -4.17 -8.86
N ASN A 25 -5.96 -4.77 -7.80
CA ASN A 25 -7.38 -4.73 -7.49
C ASN A 25 -7.69 -3.76 -6.37
N ALA A 26 -6.83 -2.78 -6.14
CA ALA A 26 -7.08 -1.78 -5.12
C ALA A 26 -8.32 -0.97 -5.47
N ASP A 27 -9.35 -1.13 -4.67
CA ASP A 27 -10.64 -0.49 -4.87
C ASP A 27 -11.05 0.39 -3.70
N THR A 28 -10.25 0.43 -2.66
CA THR A 28 -10.60 1.09 -1.41
C THR A 28 -9.40 1.85 -0.86
N GLN A 29 -9.65 3.08 -0.44
CA GLN A 29 -8.67 3.84 0.31
C GLN A 29 -8.98 3.72 1.79
N VAL A 30 -7.95 3.42 2.58
CA VAL A 30 -8.06 3.31 4.03
C VAL A 30 -7.23 4.42 4.66
N VAL A 31 -7.85 5.16 5.55
CA VAL A 31 -7.15 6.15 6.36
C VAL A 31 -7.14 5.65 7.79
N LEU A 32 -5.95 5.33 8.27
CA LEU A 32 -5.73 4.84 9.63
C LEU A 32 -5.12 5.95 10.46
N ARG A 33 -5.77 6.29 11.55
CA ARG A 33 -5.16 7.11 12.57
C ARG A 33 -4.78 6.21 13.73
N ILE A 34 -3.50 6.24 14.11
CA ILE A 34 -2.98 5.24 15.04
C ILE A 34 -2.31 5.88 16.24
N ASN A 35 -2.26 5.10 17.31
CA ASN A 35 -1.51 5.40 18.51
C ASN A 35 -0.26 4.52 18.51
N GLY A 36 0.86 5.07 18.99
CA GLY A 36 2.08 4.28 19.12
C GLY A 36 3.14 4.51 18.07
N MET A 37 2.87 5.32 17.05
CA MET A 37 3.89 5.67 16.05
C MET A 37 4.77 6.79 16.63
N LEU A 38 5.82 6.40 17.33
CA LEU A 38 6.58 7.30 18.19
C LEU A 38 7.73 8.01 17.49
N ASN A 39 8.26 7.44 16.42
CA ASN A 39 9.43 8.00 15.76
C ASN A 39 9.46 7.58 14.29
N SER A 40 10.38 8.19 13.53
CA SER A 40 10.48 7.94 12.10
C SER A 40 10.94 6.53 11.77
N GLN A 41 11.70 5.89 12.63
CA GLN A 41 12.14 4.51 12.41
C GLN A 41 10.94 3.56 12.45
N LEU A 42 10.08 3.71 13.43
CA LEU A 42 8.87 2.92 13.54
C LEU A 42 7.92 3.21 12.37
N GLN A 43 7.82 4.46 11.97
CA GLN A 43 7.05 4.86 10.80
C GLN A 43 7.50 4.10 9.55
N LEU A 44 8.80 4.07 9.28
CA LEU A 44 9.35 3.35 8.15
C LEU A 44 9.09 1.85 8.24
N ASN A 45 9.24 1.29 9.41
CA ASN A 45 8.99 -0.13 9.61
C ASN A 45 7.53 -0.50 9.33
N LEU A 46 6.61 0.33 9.80
CA LEU A 46 5.19 0.13 9.54
C LEU A 46 4.87 0.26 8.05
N GLU A 47 5.40 1.28 7.38
CA GLU A 47 5.19 1.44 5.94
C GLU A 47 5.68 0.22 5.17
N ASN A 48 6.86 -0.27 5.50
CA ASN A 48 7.42 -1.44 4.84
C ASN A 48 6.55 -2.69 5.08
N GLU A 49 6.07 -2.87 6.29
CA GLU A 49 5.17 -3.99 6.61
C GLU A 49 3.90 -3.92 5.78
N PHE A 50 3.27 -2.76 5.74
CA PHE A 50 2.03 -2.60 5.00
C PHE A 50 2.25 -2.79 3.50
N ARG A 51 3.33 -2.26 2.96
CA ARG A 51 3.64 -2.43 1.53
C ARG A 51 3.86 -3.88 1.14
N ASN A 52 4.31 -4.69 2.08
CA ASN A 52 4.57 -6.11 1.83
C ASN A 52 3.33 -6.98 2.00
N LEU A 53 2.25 -6.44 2.50
CA LEU A 53 1.01 -7.21 2.62
C LEU A 53 0.38 -7.40 1.25
N SER A 54 -0.08 -8.61 1.01
CA SER A 54 -0.85 -8.91 -0.20
C SER A 54 -2.14 -8.10 -0.17
N GLY A 55 -2.45 -7.43 -1.27
CA GLY A 55 -3.65 -6.61 -1.34
C GLY A 55 -3.42 -5.13 -1.04
N VAL A 56 -2.22 -4.75 -0.61
CA VAL A 56 -1.88 -3.34 -0.42
C VAL A 56 -1.11 -2.86 -1.64
N GLU A 57 -1.66 -1.88 -2.33
CA GLU A 57 -1.05 -1.31 -3.52
C GLU A 57 -0.23 -0.07 -3.22
N TYR A 58 -0.68 0.72 -2.25
CA TYR A 58 -0.08 2.00 -1.94
C TYR A 58 -0.09 2.21 -0.43
N CYS A 59 0.99 2.77 0.07
CA CYS A 59 1.09 3.12 1.49
C CYS A 59 1.85 4.42 1.64
N ASN A 60 1.28 5.35 2.37
CA ASN A 60 1.94 6.58 2.75
C ASN A 60 1.58 6.89 4.20
N SER A 61 2.46 7.59 4.89
CA SER A 61 2.22 7.89 6.30
C SER A 61 2.74 9.26 6.68
N SER A 62 2.21 9.77 7.79
CA SER A 62 2.64 11.03 8.39
C SER A 62 2.88 10.82 9.88
N LEU A 63 4.10 11.07 10.29
CA LEU A 63 4.46 10.98 11.70
C LEU A 63 3.79 12.07 12.52
N SER A 64 3.69 13.27 11.97
CA SER A 64 3.13 14.40 12.69
C SER A 64 1.65 14.24 13.01
N THR A 65 0.89 13.61 12.10
CA THR A 65 -0.54 13.38 12.30
C THR A 65 -0.86 11.97 12.77
N LYS A 66 0.15 11.09 12.85
CA LYS A 66 -0.02 9.69 13.24
C LYS A 66 -1.01 8.97 12.33
N THR A 67 -0.90 9.23 11.03
CA THR A 67 -1.86 8.73 10.04
C THR A 67 -1.15 7.89 9.01
N ILE A 68 -1.80 6.79 8.59
CA ILE A 68 -1.35 5.93 7.49
C ILE A 68 -2.46 5.87 6.47
N ILE A 69 -2.12 6.10 5.21
CA ILE A 69 -3.07 6.03 4.09
C ILE A 69 -2.68 4.85 3.22
N LEU A 70 -3.63 3.97 2.95
CA LEU A 70 -3.43 2.77 2.16
C LEU A 70 -4.45 2.71 1.03
N ASN A 71 -4.02 2.22 -0.12
CA ASN A 71 -4.96 1.76 -1.15
C ASN A 71 -4.90 0.24 -1.14
N ILE A 72 -6.03 -0.39 -0.92
CA ILE A 72 -6.12 -1.83 -0.73
C ILE A 72 -7.16 -2.47 -1.63
N ASP A 73 -7.00 -3.77 -1.83
CA ASP A 73 -8.03 -4.65 -2.36
C ASP A 73 -8.81 -5.20 -1.17
N GLU A 74 -10.02 -4.69 -0.99
CA GLU A 74 -10.84 -5.04 0.16
C GLU A 74 -11.19 -6.53 0.24
N GLU A 75 -11.18 -7.21 -0.90
CA GLU A 75 -11.41 -8.65 -0.94
C GLU A 75 -10.21 -9.45 -0.43
N SER A 76 -9.01 -8.91 -0.59
CA SER A 76 -7.78 -9.60 -0.21
C SER A 76 -7.35 -9.28 1.21
N ILE A 77 -7.65 -8.10 1.70
CA ILE A 77 -7.19 -7.65 3.00
C ILE A 77 -8.27 -6.80 3.67
N GLY A 78 -8.43 -6.96 4.97
CA GLY A 78 -9.43 -6.24 5.72
C GLY A 78 -8.87 -5.65 7.00
N GLU A 79 -9.78 -5.17 7.85
CA GLU A 79 -9.42 -4.53 9.11
C GLU A 79 -8.59 -5.44 10.00
N LYS A 80 -8.90 -6.73 10.02
CA LYS A 80 -8.19 -7.71 10.85
C LYS A 80 -6.70 -7.76 10.55
N GLU A 81 -6.35 -7.79 9.26
CA GLU A 81 -4.97 -7.87 8.83
C GLU A 81 -4.23 -6.57 9.16
N LEU A 82 -4.90 -5.44 9.01
CA LEU A 82 -4.33 -4.15 9.35
C LEU A 82 -4.08 -4.04 10.86
N GLN A 83 -5.06 -4.47 11.66
CA GLN A 83 -4.94 -4.47 13.11
C GLN A 83 -3.80 -5.37 13.56
N LYS A 84 -3.69 -6.56 12.98
CA LYS A 84 -2.65 -7.53 13.29
C LYS A 84 -1.26 -6.96 13.02
N THR A 85 -1.10 -6.26 11.91
CA THR A 85 0.16 -5.64 11.55
C THR A 85 0.54 -4.56 12.56
N LEU A 86 -0.42 -3.74 12.96
CA LEU A 86 -0.18 -2.71 13.96
C LEU A 86 0.15 -3.31 15.32
N ASP A 87 -0.55 -4.36 15.73
CA ASP A 87 -0.31 -5.04 17.00
C ASP A 87 1.12 -5.57 17.09
N LYS A 88 1.65 -6.04 15.99
CA LYS A 88 3.02 -6.54 15.90
C LYS A 88 4.04 -5.47 16.29
N TRP A 89 3.74 -4.22 16.02
CA TRP A 89 4.63 -3.10 16.28
C TRP A 89 4.22 -2.28 17.52
N GLY A 90 3.28 -2.78 18.29
CA GLY A 90 2.83 -2.09 19.51
C GLY A 90 1.95 -0.88 19.25
N CYS A 91 1.32 -0.84 18.09
CA CYS A 91 0.43 0.26 17.72
C CYS A 91 -1.02 -0.17 17.78
N SER A 92 -1.91 0.80 17.87
CA SER A 92 -3.35 0.52 17.91
C SER A 92 -4.10 1.53 17.04
N ILE A 93 -5.28 1.13 16.57
CA ILE A 93 -6.11 1.98 15.73
C ILE A 93 -6.92 2.91 16.61
N ILE A 94 -6.81 4.22 16.38
CA ILE A 94 -7.67 5.21 17.01
C ILE A 94 -8.89 5.45 16.14
N ASN A 95 -8.68 5.57 14.84
CA ASN A 95 -9.74 5.84 13.88
C ASN A 95 -9.44 5.14 12.57
N LEU A 96 -10.48 4.65 11.91
CA LEU A 96 -10.36 3.88 10.69
C LEU A 96 -11.46 4.29 9.72
N ASP A 97 -11.07 4.74 8.53
CA ASP A 97 -11.99 5.17 7.49
C ASP A 97 -11.73 4.38 6.22
N PHE A 98 -12.78 3.76 5.70
CA PHE A 98 -12.74 3.10 4.39
C PHE A 98 -13.52 3.96 3.38
N THR A 99 -12.88 4.26 2.25
CA THR A 99 -13.51 5.02 1.18
C THR A 99 -13.31 4.29 -0.13
N LYS A 100 -14.39 3.99 -0.83
CA LYS A 100 -14.30 3.38 -2.15
C LYS A 100 -13.67 4.35 -3.13
N LEU A 101 -12.76 3.84 -3.97
CA LEU A 101 -12.08 4.64 -4.99
C LEU A 101 -12.93 4.82 -6.25
N TYR A 102 -13.93 3.98 -6.43
CA TYR A 102 -14.83 4.06 -7.59
C TYR A 102 -16.27 4.07 -7.16
#